data_d403da613404123a25b83ccf40aef0b4
#
_entry.id   d403da613404123a25b83ccf40aef0b4
#
_cell.length_a   1.000
_cell.length_b   1.000
_cell.length_c   1.000
_cell.angle_alpha   90.00
_cell.angle_beta   90.00
_cell.angle_gamma   90.00
#
_symmetry.space_group_name_H-M   'P 1'
#
loop_
_entity.id
_entity.type
_entity.pdbx_description
1 polymer ?
#
loop_
_entity_poly.entity_id
_entity_poly.type
_entity_poly.pdbx_seq_one_letter_code
_entity_poly.pdbx_strand_id
1 'polypeptide(L)'
;MKKGLIEVLFYIVLVFGVSFLLTTYVGQRTRVNGESMYPTLHDDDNLIVDKVSYRFSDPRRYDIIVFPYRYKDMYFIKRIIGLPGETVQILDGYVYIDGKKLDEHFCDEKIQNAALASDPITLGDDEYFVLGDNR
;
A
#
# COMPACT_ATOMS: atom_id res chain seq x y z
N MET A 1 1.95 -49.45 -14.65
CA MET A 1 2.56 -48.30 -15.35
C MET A 1 1.58 -47.16 -15.60
N LYS A 2 0.41 -47.34 -16.19
CA LYS A 2 -0.54 -46.25 -16.51
C LYS A 2 -1.11 -45.54 -15.27
N LYS A 3 -1.40 -46.22 -14.16
CA LYS A 3 -1.92 -45.61 -12.93
C LYS A 3 -0.91 -44.66 -12.28
N GLY A 4 0.35 -45.04 -12.14
CA GLY A 4 1.36 -44.16 -11.54
C GLY A 4 1.62 -42.87 -12.38
N LEU A 5 1.54 -42.97 -13.72
CA LEU A 5 1.67 -41.82 -14.59
C LEU A 5 0.50 -40.82 -14.41
N ILE A 6 -0.71 -41.33 -14.25
CA ILE A 6 -1.90 -40.48 -14.02
C ILE A 6 -1.81 -39.79 -12.64
N GLU A 7 -1.35 -40.48 -11.61
CA GLU A 7 -1.15 -39.93 -10.28
C GLU A 7 -0.12 -38.77 -10.30
N VAL A 8 1.01 -39.01 -10.94
CA VAL A 8 2.06 -37.98 -11.10
C VAL A 8 1.51 -36.75 -11.84
N LEU A 9 0.79 -36.97 -12.93
CA LEU A 9 0.19 -35.87 -13.70
C LEU A 9 -0.82 -35.09 -12.86
N PHE A 10 -1.65 -35.80 -12.06
CA PHE A 10 -2.59 -35.16 -11.14
C PHE A 10 -1.89 -34.26 -10.13
N TYR A 11 -0.81 -34.72 -9.49
CA TYR A 11 -0.06 -33.91 -8.52
C TYR A 11 0.61 -32.71 -9.18
N ILE A 12 1.13 -32.86 -10.40
CA ILE A 12 1.70 -31.74 -11.15
C ILE A 12 0.63 -30.67 -11.38
N VAL A 13 -0.53 -31.04 -11.90
CA VAL A 13 -1.65 -30.11 -12.16
C VAL A 13 -2.12 -29.46 -10.86
N LEU A 14 -2.21 -30.23 -9.77
CA LEU A 14 -2.60 -29.71 -8.46
C LEU A 14 -1.60 -28.66 -7.96
N VAL A 15 -0.30 -28.93 -8.00
CA VAL A 15 0.73 -28.01 -7.52
C VAL A 15 0.72 -26.73 -8.34
N PHE A 16 0.68 -26.82 -9.67
CA PHE A 16 0.60 -25.64 -10.52
C PHE A 16 -0.71 -24.87 -10.30
N GLY A 17 -1.84 -25.56 -10.15
CA GLY A 17 -3.13 -24.92 -9.89
C GLY A 17 -3.15 -24.17 -8.55
N VAL A 18 -2.68 -24.81 -7.48
CA VAL A 18 -2.58 -24.16 -6.15
C VAL A 18 -1.61 -22.99 -6.19
N SER A 19 -0.43 -23.13 -6.80
CA SER A 19 0.55 -22.06 -6.94
C SER A 19 -0.04 -20.86 -7.69
N PHE A 20 -0.73 -21.12 -8.80
CA PHE A 20 -1.42 -20.07 -9.57
C PHE A 20 -2.48 -19.35 -8.73
N LEU A 21 -3.30 -20.07 -7.97
CA LEU A 21 -4.32 -19.47 -7.10
C LEU A 21 -3.68 -18.62 -6.00
N LEU A 22 -2.62 -19.09 -5.37
CA LEU A 22 -1.92 -18.37 -4.30
C LEU A 22 -1.32 -17.07 -4.84
N THR A 23 -0.61 -17.09 -5.96
CA THR A 23 0.03 -15.90 -6.52
C THR A 23 -0.97 -14.91 -7.11
N THR A 24 -2.11 -15.38 -7.60
CA THR A 24 -3.14 -14.52 -8.18
C THR A 24 -4.01 -13.83 -7.12
N TYR A 25 -4.39 -14.58 -6.08
CA TYR A 25 -5.42 -14.13 -5.15
C TYR A 25 -4.94 -13.82 -3.73
N VAL A 26 -3.80 -14.37 -3.31
CA VAL A 26 -3.32 -14.23 -1.92
C VAL A 26 -2.19 -13.22 -1.81
N GLY A 27 -1.15 -13.34 -2.61
CA GLY A 27 -0.01 -12.47 -2.50
C GLY A 27 0.76 -12.34 -3.81
N GLN A 28 1.36 -11.19 -4.00
CA GLN A 28 2.18 -10.90 -5.17
C GLN A 28 3.52 -10.33 -4.75
N ARG A 29 4.60 -10.92 -5.27
CA ARG A 29 5.93 -10.34 -5.10
C ARG A 29 6.03 -9.08 -5.97
N THR A 30 6.51 -8.01 -5.38
CA THR A 30 6.84 -6.76 -6.07
C THR A 30 8.18 -6.22 -5.60
N ARG A 31 8.73 -5.28 -6.34
CA ARG A 31 9.99 -4.62 -6.03
C ARG A 31 9.71 -3.13 -5.87
N VAL A 32 10.31 -2.53 -4.82
CA VAL A 32 10.24 -1.09 -4.61
C VAL A 32 11.06 -0.40 -5.69
N ASN A 33 10.50 0.65 -6.27
CA ASN A 33 11.18 1.50 -7.23
C ASN A 33 11.11 2.96 -6.74
N GLY A 34 12.25 3.50 -6.40
CA GLY A 34 12.42 4.84 -5.89
C GLY A 34 12.41 4.92 -4.35
N GLU A 35 12.70 6.11 -3.85
CA GLU A 35 12.98 6.37 -2.44
C GLU A 35 11.84 7.07 -1.68
N SER A 36 10.64 7.11 -2.24
CA SER A 36 9.54 7.86 -1.63
C SER A 36 9.06 7.31 -0.27
N MET A 37 9.48 6.11 0.09
CA MET A 37 9.17 5.45 1.36
C MET A 37 10.38 5.30 2.27
N TYR A 38 11.51 5.93 1.92
CA TYR A 38 12.70 5.98 2.78
C TYR A 38 12.37 6.71 4.10
N PRO A 39 12.84 6.27 5.26
CA PRO A 39 13.73 5.13 5.52
C PRO A 39 13.02 3.79 5.71
N THR A 40 11.68 3.76 5.67
CA THR A 40 10.90 2.53 5.91
C THR A 40 11.13 1.46 4.84
N LEU A 41 11.18 1.88 3.57
CA LEU A 41 11.49 1.02 2.43
C LEU A 41 12.56 1.69 1.57
N HIS A 42 13.48 0.88 1.08
CA HIS A 42 14.57 1.32 0.20
C HIS A 42 14.30 0.93 -1.24
N ASP A 43 14.93 1.63 -2.17
CA ASP A 43 14.94 1.23 -3.57
C ASP A 43 15.45 -0.21 -3.71
N ASP A 44 14.86 -0.97 -4.62
CA ASP A 44 15.16 -2.38 -4.86
C ASP A 44 14.70 -3.38 -3.79
N ASP A 45 14.07 -2.95 -2.70
CA ASP A 45 13.50 -3.88 -1.71
C ASP A 45 12.46 -4.80 -2.34
N ASN A 46 12.48 -6.08 -1.93
CA ASN A 46 11.51 -7.05 -2.37
C ASN A 46 10.38 -7.17 -1.34
N LEU A 47 9.16 -6.95 -1.79
CA LEU A 47 7.95 -6.98 -0.97
C LEU A 47 7.02 -8.11 -1.42
N ILE A 48 6.21 -8.56 -0.47
CA ILE A 48 5.02 -9.39 -0.75
C ILE A 48 3.81 -8.53 -0.46
N VAL A 49 3.04 -8.22 -1.51
CA VAL A 49 1.78 -7.48 -1.40
C VAL A 49 0.68 -8.44 -1.01
N ASP A 50 0.06 -8.20 0.13
CA ASP A 50 -1.13 -8.91 0.58
C ASP A 50 -2.35 -8.47 -0.24
N LYS A 51 -3.04 -9.42 -0.85
CA LYS A 51 -4.25 -9.18 -1.66
C LYS A 51 -5.54 -9.61 -0.95
N VAL A 52 -5.42 -10.16 0.26
CA VAL A 52 -6.54 -10.79 0.97
C VAL A 52 -7.09 -9.92 2.07
N SER A 53 -6.24 -9.28 2.85
CA SER A 53 -6.65 -8.58 4.08
C SER A 53 -7.75 -7.56 3.84
N TYR A 54 -7.64 -6.75 2.79
CA TYR A 54 -8.63 -5.72 2.47
C TYR A 54 -9.92 -6.23 1.79
N ARG A 55 -10.08 -7.56 1.68
CA ARG A 55 -11.38 -8.17 1.36
C ARG A 55 -12.24 -8.41 2.59
N PHE A 56 -11.63 -8.37 3.78
CA PHE A 56 -12.26 -8.70 5.05
C PHE A 56 -12.18 -7.58 6.09
N SER A 57 -11.36 -6.56 5.84
CA SER A 57 -11.18 -5.41 6.73
C SER A 57 -10.87 -4.15 5.92
N ASP A 58 -11.29 -3.01 6.43
CA ASP A 58 -10.94 -1.72 5.84
C ASP A 58 -9.47 -1.37 6.10
N PRO A 59 -8.85 -0.61 5.18
CA PRO A 59 -7.51 -0.07 5.39
C PRO A 59 -7.47 0.83 6.62
N ARG A 60 -6.38 0.76 7.37
CA ARG A 60 -6.18 1.50 8.62
C ARG A 60 -5.16 2.60 8.44
N ARG A 61 -5.21 3.60 9.31
CA ARG A 61 -4.16 4.61 9.38
C ARG A 61 -2.80 3.95 9.60
N TYR A 62 -1.81 4.44 8.89
CA TYR A 62 -0.42 3.97 8.83
C TYR A 62 -0.18 2.67 8.05
N ASP A 63 -1.19 2.02 7.52
CA ASP A 63 -0.97 0.92 6.59
C ASP A 63 -0.18 1.39 5.36
N ILE A 64 0.77 0.58 4.92
CA ILE A 64 1.48 0.80 3.66
C ILE A 64 0.72 0.07 2.57
N ILE A 65 0.28 0.81 1.56
CA ILE A 65 -0.53 0.29 0.47
C ILE A 65 0.16 0.40 -0.87
N VAL A 66 -0.19 -0.53 -1.76
CA VAL A 66 0.20 -0.50 -3.18
C VAL A 66 -1.05 -0.30 -4.00
N PHE A 67 -1.08 0.73 -4.82
CA PHE A 67 -2.24 1.06 -5.64
C PHE A 67 -1.84 1.51 -7.04
N PRO A 68 -2.69 1.27 -8.07
CA PRO A 68 -2.42 1.69 -9.43
C PRO A 68 -2.51 3.21 -9.57
N TYR A 69 -1.58 3.80 -10.31
CA TYR A 69 -1.66 5.22 -10.66
C TYR A 69 -2.52 5.40 -11.90
N ARG A 70 -3.58 6.20 -11.76
CA ARG A 70 -4.66 6.32 -12.76
C ARG A 70 -4.23 6.70 -14.18
N TYR A 71 -3.11 7.40 -14.31
CA TYR A 71 -2.68 8.00 -15.59
C TYR A 71 -1.47 7.30 -16.23
N LYS A 72 -0.92 6.27 -15.58
CA LYS A 72 0.24 5.51 -16.09
C LYS A 72 0.09 4.05 -15.67
N ASP A 73 0.62 3.15 -16.47
CA ASP A 73 0.70 1.72 -16.11
C ASP A 73 1.83 1.49 -15.09
N MET A 74 1.61 2.04 -13.88
CA MET A 74 2.54 1.93 -12.76
C MET A 74 1.78 1.90 -11.43
N TYR A 75 2.43 1.34 -10.42
CA TYR A 75 1.90 1.26 -9.07
C TYR A 75 2.70 2.18 -8.14
N PHE A 76 2.01 2.82 -7.21
CA PHE A 76 2.62 3.57 -6.13
C PHE A 76 2.56 2.80 -4.83
N ILE A 77 3.59 3.00 -4.00
CA ILE A 77 3.66 2.53 -2.62
C ILE A 77 3.63 3.77 -1.74
N LYS A 78 2.62 3.87 -0.87
CA LYS A 78 2.44 5.01 0.04
C LYS A 78 1.86 4.53 1.37
N ARG A 79 1.94 5.40 2.38
CA ARG A 79 1.34 5.18 3.70
C ARG A 79 0.03 5.95 3.80
N ILE A 80 -0.99 5.30 4.38
CA ILE A 80 -2.28 5.92 4.69
C ILE A 80 -2.10 6.86 5.88
N ILE A 81 -2.47 8.12 5.68
CA ILE A 81 -2.37 9.19 6.68
C ILE A 81 -3.76 9.69 7.09
N GLY A 82 -4.65 9.92 6.15
CA GLY A 82 -6.05 10.31 6.40
C GLY A 82 -7.00 9.19 6.03
N LEU A 83 -8.05 9.02 6.82
CA LEU A 83 -9.11 8.03 6.64
C LEU A 83 -10.37 8.70 6.06
N PRO A 84 -11.31 7.93 5.48
CA PRO A 84 -12.57 8.45 5.00
C PRO A 84 -13.30 9.33 6.00
N GLY A 85 -13.84 10.45 5.53
CA GLY A 85 -14.58 11.43 6.33
C GLY A 85 -13.73 12.38 7.17
N GLU A 86 -12.41 12.19 7.24
CA GLU A 86 -11.52 13.07 8.00
C GLU A 86 -11.12 14.32 7.22
N THR A 87 -10.82 15.38 7.95
CA THR A 87 -10.24 16.60 7.38
C THR A 87 -8.73 16.59 7.59
N VAL A 88 -7.98 16.58 6.50
CA VAL A 88 -6.51 16.58 6.48
C VAL A 88 -6.00 17.98 6.17
N GLN A 89 -5.01 18.46 6.90
CA GLN A 89 -4.28 19.69 6.61
C GLN A 89 -2.81 19.53 6.93
N ILE A 90 -1.95 20.20 6.15
CA ILE A 90 -0.51 20.28 6.40
C ILE A 90 -0.17 21.73 6.75
N LEU A 91 0.25 21.95 8.00
CA LEU A 91 0.66 23.27 8.51
C LEU A 91 2.08 23.17 9.08
N ASP A 92 2.94 24.10 8.71
CA ASP A 92 4.33 24.21 9.19
C ASP A 92 5.13 22.89 9.04
N GLY A 93 4.78 22.09 8.02
CA GLY A 93 5.41 20.80 7.72
C GLY A 93 4.89 19.63 8.54
N TYR A 94 3.81 19.79 9.29
CA TYR A 94 3.17 18.74 10.07
C TYR A 94 1.75 18.45 9.58
N VAL A 95 1.37 17.16 9.67
CA VAL A 95 0.00 16.75 9.33
C VAL A 95 -0.94 16.98 10.51
N TYR A 96 -2.11 17.49 10.19
CA TYR A 96 -3.24 17.64 11.12
C TYR A 96 -4.43 16.85 10.59
N ILE A 97 -5.06 16.09 11.48
CA ILE A 97 -6.31 15.37 11.21
C ILE A 97 -7.39 15.95 12.12
N ASP A 98 -8.46 16.45 11.55
CA ASP A 98 -9.57 17.10 12.28
C ASP A 98 -9.08 18.20 13.25
N GLY A 99 -8.08 18.97 12.78
CA GLY A 99 -7.47 20.07 13.55
C GLY A 99 -6.50 19.63 14.65
N LYS A 100 -6.22 18.32 14.80
CA LYS A 100 -5.25 17.81 15.77
C LYS A 100 -3.97 17.36 15.06
N LYS A 101 -2.82 17.78 15.57
CA LYS A 101 -1.52 17.34 15.05
C LYS A 101 -1.42 15.83 15.15
N LEU A 102 -1.10 15.20 14.03
CA LEU A 102 -0.87 13.77 13.94
C LEU A 102 0.53 13.43 14.49
N ASP A 103 0.61 12.37 15.29
CA ASP A 103 1.88 11.83 15.77
C ASP A 103 2.40 10.78 14.78
N GLU A 104 3.49 11.09 14.11
CA GLU A 104 4.08 10.26 13.04
C GLU A 104 5.45 9.76 13.49
N HIS A 105 5.51 8.52 13.99
CA HIS A 105 6.75 7.91 14.51
C HIS A 105 7.70 7.35 13.43
N PHE A 106 7.28 7.36 12.18
CA PHE A 106 8.03 6.79 11.03
C PHE A 106 8.71 7.84 10.17
N CYS A 107 8.51 9.11 10.47
CA CYS A 107 9.05 10.24 9.73
C CYS A 107 9.49 11.34 10.68
N ASP A 108 10.79 11.66 10.65
CA ASP A 108 11.37 12.75 11.45
C ASP A 108 11.45 14.06 10.66
N GLU A 109 11.26 14.01 9.34
CA GLU A 109 11.39 15.16 8.47
C GLU A 109 10.06 15.90 8.31
N LYS A 110 10.17 17.23 8.22
CA LYS A 110 9.03 18.10 7.93
C LYS A 110 8.67 18.06 6.45
N ILE A 111 7.39 18.07 6.16
CA ILE A 111 6.90 18.19 4.79
C ILE A 111 7.28 19.55 4.23
N GLN A 112 8.09 19.56 3.18
CA GLN A 112 8.57 20.79 2.52
C GLN A 112 7.50 21.44 1.63
N ASN A 113 6.60 20.64 1.09
CA ASN A 113 5.54 21.11 0.19
C ASN A 113 4.21 20.47 0.55
N ALA A 114 3.32 21.24 1.14
CA ALA A 114 1.98 20.81 1.53
C ALA A 114 1.07 20.49 0.33
N ALA A 115 1.45 20.94 -0.87
CA ALA A 115 0.70 20.74 -2.11
C ALA A 115 -0.81 21.01 -1.94
N LEU A 116 -1.65 20.00 -2.22
CA LEU A 116 -3.11 20.12 -2.13
C LEU A 116 -3.62 20.29 -0.69
N ALA A 117 -2.86 19.87 0.32
CA ALA A 117 -3.29 19.89 1.72
C ALA A 117 -2.81 21.14 2.48
N SER A 118 -2.34 22.20 1.80
CA SER A 118 -2.11 23.50 2.41
C SER A 118 -3.40 24.10 3.00
N ASP A 119 -4.50 23.90 2.30
CA ASP A 119 -5.84 24.18 2.82
C ASP A 119 -6.47 22.87 3.36
N PRO A 120 -7.41 22.93 4.33
CA PRO A 120 -8.07 21.74 4.84
C PRO A 120 -8.83 21.00 3.74
N ILE A 121 -8.57 19.70 3.59
CA ILE A 121 -9.25 18.81 2.65
C ILE A 121 -10.08 17.82 3.45
N THR A 122 -11.38 17.81 3.26
CA THR A 122 -12.26 16.77 3.83
C THR A 122 -12.37 15.62 2.84
N LEU A 123 -12.00 14.42 3.30
CA LEU A 123 -12.03 13.20 2.51
C LEU A 123 -13.46 12.67 2.40
N GLY A 124 -13.81 12.15 1.23
CA GLY A 124 -15.08 11.45 1.01
C GLY A 124 -15.11 10.08 1.69
N ASP A 125 -16.25 9.39 1.58
CA ASP A 125 -16.49 8.11 2.25
C ASP A 125 -15.58 6.97 1.73
N ASP A 126 -15.03 7.10 0.52
CA ASP A 126 -14.14 6.12 -0.11
C ASP A 126 -12.74 6.70 -0.39
N GLU A 127 -12.40 7.83 0.22
CA GLU A 127 -11.16 8.53 -0.04
C GLU A 127 -10.17 8.38 1.12
N TYR A 128 -8.91 8.12 0.76
CA TYR A 128 -7.79 8.04 1.68
C TYR A 128 -6.73 9.07 1.30
N PHE A 129 -6.18 9.76 2.28
CA PHE A 129 -5.02 10.62 2.06
C PHE A 129 -3.74 9.84 2.32
N VAL A 130 -2.84 9.82 1.35
CA VAL A 130 -1.61 9.03 1.42
C VAL A 130 -0.38 9.89 1.20
N LEU A 131 0.69 9.57 1.93
CA LEU A 131 2.01 10.21 1.78
C LEU A 131 3.11 9.17 1.68
N GLY A 132 4.24 9.59 1.13
CA GLY A 132 5.50 8.87 1.30
C GLY A 132 6.08 9.13 2.69
N ASP A 133 6.96 8.26 3.16
CA ASP A 133 7.69 8.48 4.40
C ASP A 133 8.88 9.42 4.20
N ASN A 134 9.41 9.50 2.98
CA ASN A 134 10.38 10.51 2.56
C ASN A 134 9.64 11.82 2.22
N ARG A 135 9.71 12.82 3.07
CA ARG A 135 8.88 14.04 3.10
C ARG A 135 9.52 15.21 2.37
#